data_622f7e2b07ebfe232cb93c9d3eee6ff0
#
_entry.id   622f7e2b07ebfe232cb93c9d3eee6ff0
#
_cell.length_a   1.000
_cell.length_b   1.000
_cell.length_c   1.000
_cell.angle_alpha   90.00
_cell.angle_beta   90.00
_cell.angle_gamma   90.00
#
_symmetry.space_group_name_H-M   'P 1'
#
loop_
_entity.id
_entity.type
_entity.pdbx_description
1 polymer ?
#
loop_
_entity_poly.entity_id
_entity_poly.type
_entity_poly.pdbx_seq_one_letter_code
_entity_poly.pdbx_strand_id
1 'polypeptide(L)'
;PEVASSVKEAIAILGRCGAVIQEISIPLIVHSAAISSAIISCDAATLNRKDVTENLSLLDHNNQVRLLMGSILPAESYIRATKLRELLRQEILDALSKVDILVMPTSSIPAPKIPEKAGILNKQEVLDGFTGRRSFTSPFNLANTPALSICCGFTSEDLPIGLQII
;
A
#
# COMPACT_ATOMS: atom_id res chain seq x y z
N PRO A 1 -1.03 -12.10 13.40
CA PRO A 1 -0.65 -11.98 14.81
C PRO A 1 0.81 -11.57 14.97
N GLU A 2 1.77 -12.26 14.33
CA GLU A 2 3.23 -12.03 14.49
C GLU A 2 3.66 -10.61 14.11
N VAL A 3 3.22 -10.11 12.94
CA VAL A 3 3.53 -8.73 12.50
C VAL A 3 3.08 -7.70 13.52
N ALA A 4 1.85 -7.84 14.02
CA ALA A 4 1.32 -6.90 15.01
C ALA A 4 2.09 -6.96 16.34
N SER A 5 2.51 -8.15 16.77
CA SER A 5 3.29 -8.34 17.99
C SER A 5 4.67 -7.69 17.88
N SER A 6 5.41 -7.98 16.80
CA SER A 6 6.76 -7.44 16.58
C SER A 6 6.76 -5.90 16.46
N VAL A 7 5.75 -5.36 15.75
CA VAL A 7 5.64 -3.89 15.61
C VAL A 7 5.30 -3.23 16.95
N LYS A 8 4.40 -3.81 17.75
CA LYS A 8 4.09 -3.28 19.10
C LYS A 8 5.31 -3.32 20.02
N GLU A 9 6.11 -4.38 19.95
CA GLU A 9 7.36 -4.47 20.71
C GLU A 9 8.36 -3.41 20.26
N ALA A 10 8.53 -3.20 18.95
CA ALA A 10 9.40 -2.14 18.44
C ALA A 10 8.95 -0.75 18.93
N ILE A 11 7.64 -0.46 18.91
CA ILE A 11 7.08 0.79 19.44
C ILE A 11 7.37 0.91 20.95
N ALA A 12 7.23 -0.18 21.71
CA ALA A 12 7.57 -0.18 23.13
C ALA A 12 9.06 0.09 23.38
N ILE A 13 9.95 -0.39 22.50
CA ILE A 13 11.39 -0.08 22.55
C ILE A 13 11.63 1.41 22.34
N LEU A 14 10.97 2.02 21.33
CA LEU A 14 11.09 3.47 21.11
C LEU A 14 10.66 4.26 22.36
N GLY A 15 9.56 3.85 23.01
CA GLY A 15 9.13 4.45 24.27
C GLY A 15 10.18 4.33 25.39
N ARG A 16 10.85 3.17 25.54
CA ARG A 16 11.95 2.98 26.49
C ARG A 16 13.19 3.82 26.16
N CYS A 17 13.35 4.17 24.89
CA CYS A 17 14.42 5.08 24.44
C CYS A 17 14.08 6.56 24.62
N GLY A 18 12.90 6.88 25.19
CA GLY A 18 12.50 8.26 25.51
C GLY A 18 11.51 8.88 24.53
N ALA A 19 11.02 8.14 23.54
CA ALA A 19 9.98 8.65 22.65
C ALA A 19 8.63 8.72 23.38
N VAL A 20 7.87 9.80 23.15
CA VAL A 20 6.49 9.93 23.60
C VAL A 20 5.59 9.27 22.60
N ILE A 21 4.94 8.17 22.98
CA ILE A 21 4.07 7.40 22.11
C ILE A 21 2.64 7.93 22.19
N GLN A 22 2.09 8.30 21.03
CA GLN A 22 0.70 8.75 20.88
C GLN A 22 0.00 7.96 19.80
N GLU A 23 -1.21 7.51 20.06
CA GLU A 23 -2.05 6.86 19.05
C GLU A 23 -2.76 7.92 18.20
N ILE A 24 -2.67 7.81 16.88
CA ILE A 24 -3.27 8.73 15.91
C ILE A 24 -4.18 7.94 14.97
N SER A 25 -5.36 8.49 14.71
CA SER A 25 -6.30 7.96 13.72
C SER A 25 -6.29 8.83 12.46
N ILE A 26 -6.21 8.17 11.30
CA ILE A 26 -6.31 8.78 9.96
C ILE A 26 -7.45 8.05 9.22
N PRO A 27 -8.69 8.57 9.25
CA PRO A 27 -9.87 7.84 8.79
C PRO A 27 -9.81 7.39 7.33
N LEU A 28 -9.27 8.21 6.42
CA LEU A 28 -9.19 7.88 5.00
C LEU A 28 -8.12 6.84 4.64
N ILE A 29 -7.26 6.47 5.58
CA ILE A 29 -6.14 5.54 5.31
C ILE A 29 -6.63 4.16 4.81
N VAL A 30 -7.80 3.72 5.27
CA VAL A 30 -8.41 2.43 4.89
C VAL A 30 -8.81 2.39 3.39
N HIS A 31 -8.98 3.54 2.76
CA HIS A 31 -9.34 3.67 1.36
C HIS A 31 -8.13 3.84 0.42
N SER A 32 -6.93 3.99 0.98
CA SER A 32 -5.70 4.28 0.23
C SER A 32 -5.39 3.27 -0.88
N ALA A 33 -5.62 1.99 -0.64
CA ALA A 33 -5.39 0.94 -1.63
C ALA A 33 -6.31 1.10 -2.86
N ALA A 34 -7.58 1.42 -2.65
CA ALA A 34 -8.55 1.65 -3.74
C ALA A 34 -8.22 2.94 -4.52
N ILE A 35 -7.90 4.03 -3.81
CA ILE A 35 -7.49 5.30 -4.40
C ILE A 35 -6.23 5.08 -5.27
N SER A 36 -5.22 4.45 -4.70
CA SER A 36 -3.95 4.16 -5.38
C SER A 36 -4.17 3.28 -6.62
N SER A 37 -5.00 2.25 -6.50
CA SER A 37 -5.27 1.34 -7.61
C SER A 37 -5.93 2.04 -8.79
N ALA A 38 -6.91 2.89 -8.54
CA ALA A 38 -7.58 3.65 -9.60
C ALA A 38 -6.60 4.57 -10.35
N ILE A 39 -5.77 5.32 -9.61
CA ILE A 39 -4.78 6.23 -10.19
C ILE A 39 -3.71 5.44 -10.97
N ILE A 40 -3.06 4.47 -10.32
CA ILE A 40 -1.96 3.70 -10.94
C ILE A 40 -2.43 2.93 -12.17
N SER A 41 -3.64 2.36 -12.16
CA SER A 41 -4.13 1.60 -13.31
C SER A 41 -4.36 2.50 -14.53
N CYS A 42 -4.96 3.68 -14.34
CA CYS A 42 -5.15 4.64 -15.43
C CYS A 42 -3.82 5.20 -15.96
N ASP A 43 -2.92 5.60 -15.04
CA ASP A 43 -1.62 6.14 -15.41
C ASP A 43 -0.78 5.08 -16.14
N ALA A 44 -0.74 3.85 -15.63
CA ALA A 44 -0.03 2.75 -16.26
C ALA A 44 -0.58 2.42 -17.65
N ALA A 45 -1.91 2.36 -17.82
CA ALA A 45 -2.53 2.13 -19.13
C ALA A 45 -2.20 3.24 -20.13
N THR A 46 -2.17 4.49 -19.66
CA THR A 46 -1.85 5.65 -20.50
C THR A 46 -0.39 5.63 -20.94
N LEU A 47 0.53 5.40 -19.99
CA LEU A 47 1.98 5.38 -20.26
C LEU A 47 2.40 4.18 -21.12
N ASN A 48 1.74 3.03 -20.95
CA ASN A 48 2.03 1.80 -21.71
C ASN A 48 1.03 1.56 -22.85
N ARG A 49 0.43 2.62 -23.39
CA ARG A 49 -0.59 2.51 -24.44
C ARG A 49 -0.12 1.70 -25.65
N LYS A 50 1.13 1.87 -26.06
CA LYS A 50 1.70 1.11 -27.18
C LYS A 50 1.73 -0.39 -26.86
N ASP A 51 2.17 -0.77 -25.69
CA ASP A 51 2.22 -2.20 -25.31
C ASP A 51 0.82 -2.79 -25.15
N VAL A 52 -0.15 -2.01 -24.69
CA VAL A 52 -1.55 -2.44 -24.63
C VAL A 52 -2.12 -2.74 -26.03
N THR A 53 -1.75 -1.96 -27.05
CA THR A 53 -2.29 -2.09 -28.42
C THR A 53 -1.51 -3.06 -29.29
N GLU A 54 -0.20 -3.15 -29.14
CA GLU A 54 0.69 -3.89 -30.06
C GLU A 54 1.34 -5.11 -29.42
N ASN A 55 1.60 -5.10 -28.12
CA ASN A 55 2.46 -6.05 -27.44
C ASN A 55 1.79 -6.74 -26.22
N LEU A 56 0.48 -6.66 -26.07
CA LEU A 56 -0.21 -7.13 -24.88
C LEU A 56 0.11 -8.58 -24.53
N SER A 57 0.25 -9.46 -25.52
CA SER A 57 0.56 -10.87 -25.33
C SER A 57 1.98 -11.15 -24.81
N LEU A 58 2.88 -10.16 -24.84
CA LEU A 58 4.25 -10.27 -24.31
C LEU A 58 4.32 -9.97 -22.81
N LEU A 59 3.25 -9.41 -22.24
CA LEU A 59 3.16 -9.10 -20.83
C LEU A 59 2.65 -10.30 -20.03
N ASP A 60 3.04 -10.40 -18.76
CA ASP A 60 2.44 -11.39 -17.87
C ASP A 60 0.95 -11.12 -17.65
N HIS A 61 0.19 -12.16 -17.31
CA HIS A 61 -1.25 -12.11 -17.18
C HIS A 61 -1.75 -11.01 -16.24
N ASN A 62 -1.09 -10.80 -15.10
CA ASN A 62 -1.52 -9.82 -14.12
C ASN A 62 -1.34 -8.38 -14.62
N ASN A 63 -0.26 -8.12 -15.37
CA ASN A 63 -0.04 -6.83 -16.00
C ASN A 63 -1.01 -6.60 -17.16
N GLN A 64 -1.31 -7.63 -17.98
CA GLN A 64 -2.35 -7.53 -19.01
C GLN A 64 -3.68 -7.09 -18.40
N VAL A 65 -4.16 -7.80 -17.36
CA VAL A 65 -5.43 -7.48 -16.68
C VAL A 65 -5.42 -6.06 -16.13
N ARG A 66 -4.35 -5.65 -15.47
CA ARG A 66 -4.23 -4.32 -14.87
C ARG A 66 -4.28 -3.20 -15.91
N LEU A 67 -3.53 -3.35 -17.01
CA LEU A 67 -3.48 -2.35 -18.07
C LEU A 67 -4.81 -2.25 -18.81
N LEU A 68 -5.45 -3.39 -19.10
CA LEU A 68 -6.77 -3.41 -19.70
C LEU A 68 -7.82 -2.77 -18.78
N MET A 69 -7.82 -3.09 -17.49
CA MET A 69 -8.70 -2.44 -16.51
C MET A 69 -8.49 -0.92 -16.49
N GLY A 70 -7.24 -0.46 -16.47
CA GLY A 70 -6.92 0.96 -16.50
C GLY A 70 -7.43 1.67 -17.77
N SER A 71 -7.40 0.97 -18.90
CA SER A 71 -7.87 1.51 -20.20
C SER A 71 -9.38 1.72 -20.28
N ILE A 72 -10.17 0.99 -19.48
CA ILE A 72 -11.66 1.06 -19.49
C ILE A 72 -12.22 1.77 -18.26
N LEU A 73 -11.38 2.21 -17.33
CA LEU A 73 -11.82 2.89 -16.11
C LEU A 73 -12.44 4.24 -16.48
N PRO A 74 -13.68 4.56 -16.02
CA PRO A 74 -14.30 5.84 -16.33
C PRO A 74 -13.47 7.02 -15.78
N ALA A 75 -13.37 8.11 -16.55
CA ALA A 75 -12.69 9.32 -16.13
C ALA A 75 -13.19 9.86 -14.78
N GLU A 76 -14.50 9.70 -14.50
CA GLU A 76 -15.07 10.07 -13.20
C GLU A 76 -14.40 9.34 -12.05
N SER A 77 -14.08 8.05 -12.19
CA SER A 77 -13.40 7.26 -11.14
C SER A 77 -11.99 7.78 -10.89
N TYR A 78 -11.26 8.14 -11.92
CA TYR A 78 -9.93 8.74 -11.81
C TYR A 78 -10.00 10.12 -11.12
N ILE A 79 -10.93 10.98 -11.52
CA ILE A 79 -11.13 12.31 -10.92
C ILE A 79 -11.52 12.19 -9.44
N ARG A 80 -12.39 11.24 -9.10
CA ARG A 80 -12.74 10.96 -7.68
C ARG A 80 -11.54 10.49 -6.88
N ALA A 81 -10.76 9.58 -7.43
CA ALA A 81 -9.55 9.07 -6.77
C ALA A 81 -8.52 10.18 -6.53
N THR A 82 -8.31 11.08 -7.49
CA THR A 82 -7.41 12.24 -7.35
C THR A 82 -7.89 13.22 -6.27
N LYS A 83 -9.19 13.47 -6.17
CA LYS A 83 -9.75 14.31 -5.10
C LYS A 83 -9.60 13.65 -3.72
N LEU A 84 -9.87 12.35 -3.62
CA LEU A 84 -9.70 11.60 -2.37
C LEU A 84 -8.22 11.50 -1.97
N ARG A 85 -7.30 11.41 -2.92
CA ARG A 85 -5.86 11.49 -2.67
C ARG A 85 -5.49 12.79 -1.96
N GLU A 86 -6.01 13.93 -2.41
CA GLU A 86 -5.71 15.22 -1.79
C GLU A 86 -6.26 15.30 -0.36
N LEU A 87 -7.47 14.81 -0.12
CA LEU A 87 -8.03 14.73 1.23
C LEU A 87 -7.20 13.81 2.15
N LEU A 88 -6.80 12.64 1.66
CA LEU A 88 -5.94 11.72 2.41
C LEU A 88 -4.57 12.37 2.72
N ARG A 89 -3.98 13.06 1.73
CA ARG A 89 -2.74 13.80 1.93
C ARG A 89 -2.88 14.83 3.06
N GLN A 90 -3.97 15.59 3.07
CA GLN A 90 -4.22 16.57 4.12
C GLN A 90 -4.35 15.91 5.50
N GLU A 91 -5.10 14.82 5.63
CA GLU A 91 -5.20 14.08 6.90
C GLU A 91 -3.83 13.57 7.40
N ILE A 92 -2.97 13.09 6.49
CA ILE A 92 -1.62 12.63 6.85
C ILE A 92 -0.73 13.80 7.29
N LEU A 93 -0.77 14.93 6.59
CA LEU A 93 0.00 16.13 6.97
C LEU A 93 -0.50 16.70 8.29
N ASP A 94 -1.80 16.71 8.54
CA ASP A 94 -2.39 17.13 9.81
C ASP A 94 -1.97 16.19 10.97
N ALA A 95 -1.84 14.90 10.69
CA ALA A 95 -1.28 13.95 11.66
C ALA A 95 0.19 14.24 11.95
N LEU A 96 1.02 14.42 10.91
CA LEU A 96 2.44 14.75 11.02
C LEU A 96 2.70 16.12 11.66
N SER A 97 1.74 17.06 11.63
CA SER A 97 1.88 18.34 12.35
C SER A 97 1.83 18.20 13.87
N LYS A 98 1.39 17.06 14.38
CA LYS A 98 1.21 16.79 15.83
C LYS A 98 2.31 15.91 16.42
N VAL A 99 3.11 15.27 15.58
CA VAL A 99 4.16 14.32 15.97
C VAL A 99 5.36 14.48 15.03
N ASP A 100 6.54 14.08 15.51
CA ASP A 100 7.77 14.15 14.71
C ASP A 100 7.81 13.06 13.63
N ILE A 101 7.25 11.88 13.92
CA ILE A 101 7.17 10.74 13.02
C ILE A 101 5.88 9.96 13.23
N LEU A 102 5.43 9.26 12.18
CA LEU A 102 4.43 8.21 12.29
C LEU A 102 5.11 6.85 12.15
N VAL A 103 4.67 5.87 12.94
CA VAL A 103 5.19 4.48 12.87
C VAL A 103 4.05 3.50 12.71
N MET A 104 4.24 2.52 11.81
CA MET A 104 3.26 1.47 11.57
C MET A 104 3.91 0.25 10.90
N PRO A 105 3.21 -0.90 10.77
CA PRO A 105 3.73 -2.01 9.98
C PRO A 105 3.96 -1.61 8.52
N THR A 106 5.03 -2.08 7.89
CA THR A 106 5.23 -1.92 6.44
C THR A 106 4.22 -2.75 5.64
N SER A 107 3.87 -3.94 6.16
CA SER A 107 2.89 -4.85 5.56
C SER A 107 2.04 -5.49 6.65
N SER A 108 0.78 -5.82 6.33
CA SER A 108 -0.11 -6.53 7.25
C SER A 108 0.23 -8.02 7.41
N ILE A 109 0.96 -8.58 6.47
CA ILE A 109 1.35 -9.99 6.40
C ILE A 109 2.83 -10.13 6.07
N PRO A 110 3.47 -11.24 6.47
CA PRO A 110 4.82 -11.59 6.03
C PRO A 110 4.87 -11.82 4.51
N ALA A 111 6.07 -12.02 3.97
CA ALA A 111 6.25 -12.38 2.57
C ALA A 111 5.45 -13.67 2.25
N PRO A 112 4.54 -13.65 1.28
CA PRO A 112 3.81 -14.85 0.90
C PRO A 112 4.69 -15.78 0.07
N LYS A 113 4.32 -17.06 0.03
CA LYS A 113 4.91 -18.02 -0.91
C LYS A 113 4.63 -17.58 -2.35
N ILE A 114 5.59 -17.83 -3.24
CA ILE A 114 5.40 -17.64 -4.68
C ILE A 114 4.31 -18.62 -5.14
N PRO A 115 3.22 -18.15 -5.78
CA PRO A 115 2.17 -19.03 -6.24
C PRO A 115 2.69 -19.94 -7.37
N GLU A 116 2.27 -21.20 -7.36
CA GLU A 116 2.64 -22.20 -8.40
C GLU A 116 2.11 -21.81 -9.80
N LYS A 117 0.98 -21.12 -9.84
CA LYS A 117 0.36 -20.62 -11.07
C LYS A 117 0.24 -19.10 -11.01
N ALA A 118 0.71 -18.44 -12.07
CA ALA A 118 0.46 -17.02 -12.24
C ALA A 118 -1.00 -16.79 -12.62
N GLY A 119 -1.59 -15.75 -12.05
CA GLY A 119 -2.94 -15.29 -12.39
C GLY A 119 -3.83 -15.10 -11.18
N ILE A 120 -4.95 -14.40 -11.42
CA ILE A 120 -6.01 -14.18 -10.44
C ILE A 120 -7.09 -15.23 -10.72
N LEU A 121 -7.33 -16.12 -9.77
CA LEU A 121 -8.26 -17.25 -9.95
C LEU A 121 -9.71 -16.88 -9.62
N ASN A 122 -9.94 -15.93 -8.70
CA ASN A 122 -11.29 -15.55 -8.27
C ASN A 122 -11.36 -14.14 -7.68
N LYS A 123 -12.59 -13.66 -7.48
CA LYS A 123 -12.87 -12.31 -6.93
C LYS A 123 -12.27 -12.09 -5.54
N GLN A 124 -12.22 -13.11 -4.69
CA GLN A 124 -11.69 -12.99 -3.34
C GLN A 124 -10.19 -12.72 -3.36
N GLU A 125 -9.43 -13.42 -4.21
CA GLU A 125 -7.99 -13.17 -4.38
C GLU A 125 -7.69 -11.75 -4.87
N VAL A 126 -8.56 -11.21 -5.74
CA VAL A 126 -8.46 -9.81 -6.17
C VAL A 126 -8.61 -8.89 -4.96
N LEU A 127 -9.66 -9.08 -4.18
CA LEU A 127 -9.95 -8.25 -3.00
C LEU A 127 -8.83 -8.36 -1.96
N ASP A 128 -8.33 -9.56 -1.68
CA ASP A 128 -7.25 -9.80 -0.72
C ASP A 128 -5.93 -9.18 -1.21
N GLY A 129 -5.64 -9.25 -2.50
CA GLY A 129 -4.51 -8.59 -3.10
C GLY A 129 -4.58 -7.06 -3.01
N PHE A 130 -5.79 -6.49 -3.10
CA PHE A 130 -6.02 -5.04 -2.96
C PHE A 130 -5.95 -4.56 -1.52
N THR A 131 -6.54 -5.31 -0.57
CA THR A 131 -6.66 -4.89 0.82
C THR A 131 -5.48 -5.30 1.69
N GLY A 132 -4.74 -6.33 1.30
CA GLY A 132 -3.68 -6.92 2.12
C GLY A 132 -2.36 -6.14 2.09
N ARG A 133 -1.60 -6.28 1.00
CA ARG A 133 -0.19 -5.86 0.96
C ARG A 133 0.03 -4.37 0.77
N ARG A 134 -0.85 -3.68 0.05
CA ARG A 134 -0.66 -2.26 -0.31
C ARG A 134 -1.32 -1.28 0.64
N SER A 135 -2.09 -1.77 1.59
CA SER A 135 -2.86 -0.91 2.50
C SER A 135 -1.98 -0.04 3.40
N PHE A 136 -0.76 -0.46 3.70
CA PHE A 136 0.14 0.28 4.59
C PHE A 136 1.18 1.16 3.89
N THR A 137 1.53 0.87 2.63
CA THR A 137 2.50 1.68 1.88
C THR A 137 1.83 2.69 0.95
N SER A 138 0.64 2.38 0.44
CA SER A 138 -0.10 3.26 -0.47
C SER A 138 -0.42 4.65 0.10
N PRO A 139 -0.78 4.83 1.38
CA PRO A 139 -1.11 6.14 1.92
C PRO A 139 0.00 7.16 1.75
N PHE A 140 1.22 6.76 2.08
CA PHE A 140 2.38 7.66 2.08
C PHE A 140 2.89 7.95 0.67
N ASN A 141 2.78 6.97 -0.24
CA ASN A 141 3.00 7.21 -1.67
C ASN A 141 1.98 8.22 -2.23
N LEU A 142 0.71 8.10 -1.86
CA LEU A 142 -0.33 9.04 -2.28
C LEU A 142 -0.13 10.43 -1.68
N ALA A 143 0.37 10.50 -0.44
CA ALA A 143 0.64 11.77 0.25
C ALA A 143 1.95 12.43 -0.18
N ASN A 144 2.82 11.74 -0.94
CA ASN A 144 4.18 12.18 -1.29
C ASN A 144 5.02 12.48 -0.04
N THR A 145 4.90 11.67 1.02
CA THR A 145 5.73 11.76 2.22
C THR A 145 6.90 10.79 2.13
N PRO A 146 8.09 11.15 2.64
CA PRO A 146 9.19 10.21 2.78
C PRO A 146 8.79 9.06 3.70
N ALA A 147 9.25 7.85 3.41
CA ALA A 147 9.03 6.70 4.25
C ALA A 147 10.24 5.77 4.23
N LEU A 148 10.58 5.22 5.40
CA LEU A 148 11.65 4.26 5.60
C LEU A 148 11.05 2.97 6.16
N SER A 149 11.49 1.81 5.70
CA SER A 149 11.16 0.52 6.31
C SER A 149 12.41 -0.11 6.89
N ILE A 150 12.35 -0.49 8.17
CA ILE A 150 13.43 -1.20 8.86
C ILE A 150 12.91 -2.54 9.38
N CYS A 151 13.79 -3.54 9.47
CA CYS A 151 13.44 -4.81 10.09
C CYS A 151 13.27 -4.62 11.61
N CYS A 152 12.13 -5.01 12.16
CA CYS A 152 11.83 -4.93 13.59
C CYS A 152 11.60 -6.30 14.24
N GLY A 153 11.76 -7.40 13.50
CA GLY A 153 11.60 -8.76 13.99
C GLY A 153 11.51 -9.77 12.87
N PHE A 154 11.32 -11.01 13.25
CA PHE A 154 11.14 -12.13 12.32
C PHE A 154 9.92 -12.95 12.72
N THR A 155 9.31 -13.63 11.74
CA THR A 155 8.27 -14.62 11.99
C THR A 155 8.87 -15.92 12.53
N SER A 156 8.01 -16.86 12.94
CA SER A 156 8.40 -18.23 13.29
C SER A 156 9.05 -19.00 12.12
N GLU A 157 8.89 -18.52 10.87
CA GLU A 157 9.52 -19.06 9.65
C GLU A 157 10.74 -18.23 9.20
N ASP A 158 11.34 -17.41 10.08
CA ASP A 158 12.48 -16.54 9.81
C ASP A 158 12.26 -15.49 8.70
N LEU A 159 11.01 -15.12 8.42
CA LEU A 159 10.69 -14.06 7.48
C LEU A 159 10.75 -12.68 8.17
N PRO A 160 11.41 -11.67 7.58
CA PRO A 160 11.56 -10.37 8.21
C PRO A 160 10.22 -9.61 8.29
N ILE A 161 10.05 -8.89 9.38
CA ILE A 161 8.91 -8.01 9.64
C ILE A 161 9.39 -6.56 9.59
N GLY A 162 8.72 -5.73 8.79
CA GLY A 162 9.08 -4.34 8.61
C GLY A 162 8.27 -3.39 9.49
N LEU A 163 8.98 -2.48 10.19
CA LEU A 163 8.43 -1.26 10.77
C LEU A 163 8.62 -0.13 9.76
N GLN A 164 7.54 0.55 9.41
CA GLN A 164 7.57 1.73 8.55
C GLN A 164 7.60 2.99 9.41
N ILE A 165 8.48 3.91 9.05
CA ILE A 165 8.69 5.22 9.68
C ILE A 165 8.44 6.28 8.60
N ILE A 166 7.58 7.24 8.89
CA ILE A 166 7.18 8.35 8.02
C ILE A 166 7.54 9.66 8.70
#